data_3c27c0c935ec166c1839702a9ac35993
#
_entry.id   3c27c0c935ec166c1839702a9ac35993
#
_cell.length_a   1.000
_cell.length_b   1.000
_cell.length_c   1.000
_cell.angle_alpha   90.00
_cell.angle_beta   90.00
_cell.angle_gamma   90.00
#
_symmetry.space_group_name_H-M   'P 1'
#
loop_
_entity.id
_entity.type
_entity.pdbx_description
1 polymer ?
#
loop_
_entity_poly.entity_id
_entity_poly.type
_entity_poly.pdbx_seq_one_letter_code
_entity_poly.pdbx_strand_id
1 'polypeptide(L)'
;MLQILRERLGRVELKLPLVKVVLFGSYAKGNYTVASDVDLLVIYRGAPRPDAYALVKRALAIPRLEPHLYTEAEYEAVRATVDRMVRGGVTLRG
;
A
#
# COMPACT_ATOMS: atom_id res chain seq x y z
N MET A 1 1.71 -4.11 13.88
CA MET A 1 1.43 -3.38 12.62
C MET A 1 1.06 -4.32 11.47
N LEU A 2 1.89 -5.30 11.16
CA LEU A 2 1.61 -6.21 10.02
C LEU A 2 0.30 -6.96 10.15
N GLN A 3 -0.01 -7.46 11.33
CA GLN A 3 -1.25 -8.20 11.53
C GLN A 3 -2.48 -7.30 11.33
N ILE A 4 -2.42 -6.08 11.84
CA ILE A 4 -3.50 -5.12 11.68
C ILE A 4 -3.71 -4.79 10.20
N LEU A 5 -2.61 -4.57 9.46
CA LEU A 5 -2.68 -4.31 8.02
C LEU A 5 -3.32 -5.48 7.27
N ARG A 6 -2.87 -6.71 7.56
CA ARG A 6 -3.43 -7.89 6.90
C ARG A 6 -4.92 -8.05 7.13
N GLU A 7 -5.35 -7.85 8.36
CA GLU A 7 -6.78 -7.95 8.70
C GLU A 7 -7.59 -6.88 7.98
N ARG A 8 -7.10 -5.64 8.00
CA ARG A 8 -7.84 -4.52 7.44
C ARG A 8 -7.80 -4.46 5.91
N LEU A 9 -6.82 -5.10 5.29
CA LEU A 9 -6.79 -5.21 3.82
C LEU A 9 -8.04 -5.91 3.27
N GLY A 10 -8.63 -6.81 4.04
CA GLY A 10 -9.90 -7.43 3.65
C GLY A 10 -11.01 -6.41 3.42
N ARG A 11 -11.01 -5.31 4.18
CA ARG A 11 -11.98 -4.23 4.00
C ARG A 11 -11.76 -3.48 2.71
N VAL A 12 -10.49 -3.30 2.32
CA VAL A 12 -10.13 -2.64 1.07
C VAL A 12 -10.57 -3.49 -0.11
N GLU A 13 -10.33 -4.79 -0.06
CA GLU A 13 -10.65 -5.71 -1.15
C GLU A 13 -12.13 -5.78 -1.48
N LEU A 14 -12.98 -5.49 -0.52
CA LEU A 14 -14.43 -5.45 -0.78
C LEU A 14 -14.80 -4.36 -1.78
N LYS A 15 -13.98 -3.32 -1.92
CA LYS A 15 -14.30 -2.17 -2.77
C LYS A 15 -13.25 -1.90 -3.84
N LEU A 16 -12.05 -2.45 -3.69
CA LEU A 16 -10.93 -2.19 -4.59
C LEU A 16 -10.19 -3.50 -4.83
N PRO A 17 -10.18 -4.02 -6.08
CA PRO A 17 -9.53 -5.30 -6.35
C PRO A 17 -8.01 -5.17 -6.25
N LEU A 18 -7.43 -5.72 -5.19
CA LEU A 18 -6.00 -5.61 -4.91
C LEU A 18 -5.21 -6.61 -5.72
N VAL A 19 -4.10 -6.15 -6.30
CA VAL A 19 -3.14 -6.98 -7.02
C VAL A 19 -1.90 -7.21 -6.18
N LYS A 20 -1.39 -6.14 -5.57
CA LYS A 20 -0.17 -6.21 -4.78
C LYS A 20 -0.19 -5.14 -3.70
N VAL A 21 0.26 -5.49 -2.50
CA VAL A 21 0.40 -4.56 -1.38
C VAL A 21 1.72 -4.84 -0.69
N VAL A 22 2.54 -3.81 -0.52
CA VAL A 22 3.86 -3.93 0.10
C VAL A 22 4.04 -2.82 1.15
N LEU A 23 4.37 -3.22 2.37
CA LEU A 23 4.80 -2.28 3.40
C LEU A 23 6.28 -1.99 3.19
N PHE A 24 6.65 -0.71 3.07
CA PHE A 24 8.04 -0.34 2.84
C PHE A 24 8.42 0.88 3.69
N GLY A 25 9.65 1.36 3.53
CA GLY A 25 10.13 2.49 4.30
C GLY A 25 10.55 2.10 5.72
N SER A 26 10.46 3.07 6.64
CA SER A 26 10.97 2.92 8.01
C SER A 26 10.34 1.76 8.77
N TYR A 27 9.04 1.56 8.62
CA TYR A 27 8.35 0.47 9.32
C TYR A 27 8.82 -0.90 8.85
N ALA A 28 9.06 -1.07 7.56
CA ALA A 28 9.55 -2.33 7.03
C ALA A 28 10.98 -2.63 7.48
N LYS A 29 11.80 -1.59 7.64
CA LYS A 29 13.20 -1.71 8.04
C LYS A 29 13.40 -1.78 9.56
N GLY A 30 12.36 -1.52 10.33
CA GLY A 30 12.43 -1.59 11.79
C GLY A 30 13.07 -0.38 12.46
N ASN A 31 13.38 0.69 11.73
CA ASN A 31 13.99 1.90 12.29
C ASN A 31 13.01 3.05 12.40
N TYR A 32 11.75 2.74 12.64
CA TYR A 32 10.69 3.73 12.76
C TYR A 32 10.66 4.38 14.14
N THR A 33 10.09 5.59 14.18
CA THR A 33 9.76 6.31 15.40
C THR A 33 8.27 6.62 15.40
N VAL A 34 7.76 7.22 16.49
CA VAL A 34 6.35 7.63 16.56
C VAL A 34 5.99 8.66 15.49
N ALA A 35 6.97 9.38 14.96
CA ALA A 35 6.76 10.39 13.93
C ALA A 35 6.90 9.84 12.50
N SER A 36 7.26 8.58 12.35
CA SER A 36 7.45 7.97 11.02
C SER A 36 6.12 7.72 10.32
N ASP A 37 6.10 7.96 9.01
CA ASP A 37 4.97 7.60 8.17
C ASP A 37 4.98 6.09 7.92
N VAL A 38 3.77 5.54 7.71
CA VAL A 38 3.61 4.13 7.33
C VAL A 38 3.44 4.11 5.82
N ASP A 39 4.52 3.76 5.10
CA ASP A 39 4.51 3.74 3.64
C ASP A 39 3.98 2.41 3.11
N LEU A 40 2.94 2.49 2.29
CA LEU A 40 2.28 1.31 1.77
C LEU A 40 2.10 1.45 0.26
N LEU A 41 2.66 0.50 -0.50
CA LEU A 41 2.39 0.42 -1.93
C LEU A 41 1.10 -0.37 -2.14
N VAL A 42 0.18 0.17 -2.93
CA VAL A 42 -1.08 -0.50 -3.25
C VAL A 42 -1.27 -0.48 -4.76
N ILE A 43 -1.29 -1.67 -5.36
CA ILE A 43 -1.56 -1.83 -6.80
C ILE A 43 -2.92 -2.51 -6.92
N TYR A 44 -3.81 -1.90 -7.69
CA TYR A 44 -5.16 -2.41 -7.87
C TYR A 44 -5.51 -2.54 -9.35
N ARG A 45 -6.52 -3.36 -9.64
CA ARG A 45 -6.95 -3.67 -11.00
C ARG A 45 -8.05 -2.73 -11.45
N GLY A 46 -8.06 -2.42 -12.74
CA GLY A 46 -9.11 -1.63 -13.35
C GLY A 46 -8.69 -0.21 -13.65
N ALA A 47 -9.66 0.64 -13.96
CA ALA A 47 -9.41 2.04 -14.27
C ALA A 47 -9.03 2.83 -13.03
N PRO A 48 -8.24 3.90 -13.17
CA PRO A 48 -7.91 4.75 -12.03
C PRO A 48 -9.17 5.28 -11.34
N ARG A 49 -9.18 5.22 -10.01
CA ARG A 49 -10.31 5.70 -9.20
C ARG A 49 -9.89 6.92 -8.41
N PRO A 50 -10.59 8.07 -8.59
CA PRO A 50 -10.22 9.28 -7.84
C PRO A 50 -10.39 9.13 -6.33
N ASP A 51 -11.24 8.21 -5.88
CA ASP A 51 -11.51 7.98 -4.46
C ASP A 51 -10.61 6.91 -3.82
N ALA A 52 -9.70 6.29 -4.59
CA ALA A 52 -8.89 5.17 -4.11
C ALA A 52 -8.05 5.55 -2.89
N TYR A 53 -7.43 6.71 -2.91
CA TYR A 53 -6.59 7.18 -1.80
C TYR A 53 -7.40 7.29 -0.51
N ALA A 54 -8.53 8.00 -0.56
CA ALA A 54 -9.39 8.18 0.60
C ALA A 54 -9.98 6.85 1.07
N LEU A 55 -10.34 5.97 0.13
CA LEU A 55 -10.89 4.66 0.45
C LEU A 55 -9.89 3.82 1.25
N VAL A 56 -8.65 3.77 0.80
CA VAL A 56 -7.60 2.99 1.47
C VAL A 56 -7.30 3.58 2.86
N LYS A 57 -7.17 4.90 2.96
CA LYS A 57 -6.90 5.55 4.24
C LYS A 57 -8.02 5.29 5.23
N ARG A 58 -9.26 5.37 4.79
CA ARG A 58 -10.43 5.16 5.65
C ARG A 58 -10.56 3.70 6.07
N ALA A 59 -10.38 2.77 5.13
CA ALA A 59 -10.54 1.35 5.41
C ALA A 59 -9.45 0.82 6.35
N LEU A 60 -8.22 1.26 6.17
CA LEU A 60 -7.11 0.82 7.02
C LEU A 60 -7.06 1.57 8.34
N ALA A 61 -7.47 2.82 8.35
CA ALA A 61 -7.58 3.64 9.57
C ALA A 61 -6.32 3.59 10.44
N ILE A 62 -5.16 3.74 9.80
CA ILE A 62 -3.88 3.71 10.48
C ILE A 62 -3.31 5.13 10.52
N PRO A 63 -2.96 5.66 11.70
CA PRO A 63 -2.35 6.99 11.79
C PRO A 63 -1.08 7.07 10.96
N ARG A 64 -0.91 8.19 10.26
CA ARG A 64 0.26 8.48 9.44
C ARG A 64 0.46 7.50 8.27
N LEU A 65 -0.60 6.82 7.86
CA LEU A 65 -0.57 5.96 6.69
C LEU A 65 -0.40 6.81 5.43
N GLU A 66 0.54 6.41 4.59
CA GLU A 66 0.82 7.08 3.32
C GLU A 66 0.73 6.05 2.20
N PRO A 67 -0.44 5.87 1.58
CA PRO A 67 -0.58 4.92 0.50
C PRO A 67 -0.06 5.50 -0.82
N HIS A 68 0.72 4.70 -1.52
CA HIS A 68 1.24 4.99 -2.85
C HIS A 68 0.47 4.10 -3.82
N LEU A 69 -0.49 4.68 -4.53
CA LEU A 69 -1.48 3.93 -5.30
C LEU A 69 -1.17 3.94 -6.78
N TYR A 70 -1.25 2.77 -7.39
CA TYR A 70 -1.12 2.59 -8.84
C TYR A 70 -2.16 1.60 -9.31
N THR A 71 -2.74 1.84 -10.48
CA THR A 71 -3.45 0.77 -11.17
C THR A 71 -2.42 -0.21 -11.72
N GLU A 72 -2.87 -1.39 -12.11
CA GLU A 72 -2.01 -2.40 -12.71
C GLU A 72 -1.30 -1.83 -13.95
N ALA A 73 -2.03 -1.10 -14.79
CA ALA A 73 -1.45 -0.49 -16.00
C ALA A 73 -0.43 0.59 -15.66
N GLU A 74 -0.73 1.43 -14.68
CA GLU A 74 0.20 2.47 -14.23
C GLU A 74 1.48 1.86 -13.67
N TYR A 75 1.35 0.80 -12.88
CA TYR A 75 2.49 0.09 -12.31
C TYR A 75 3.39 -0.47 -13.41
N GLU A 76 2.80 -1.12 -14.43
CA GLU A 76 3.57 -1.67 -15.53
C GLU A 76 4.42 -0.61 -16.23
N ALA A 77 3.88 0.60 -16.38
CA ALA A 77 4.58 1.69 -17.05
C ALA A 77 5.81 2.18 -16.26
N VAL A 78 5.81 2.02 -14.92
CA VAL A 78 6.87 2.51 -14.04
C VAL A 78 7.44 1.41 -13.15
N ARG A 79 7.30 0.18 -13.56
CA ARG A 79 7.62 -1.02 -12.74
C ARG A 79 9.01 -0.94 -12.11
N ALA A 80 10.04 -0.63 -12.89
CA ALA A 80 11.41 -0.62 -12.38
C ALA A 80 11.58 0.41 -11.27
N THR A 81 10.97 1.58 -11.40
CA THR A 81 11.02 2.64 -10.41
C THR A 81 10.31 2.22 -9.13
N VAL A 82 9.09 1.68 -9.26
CA VAL A 82 8.30 1.26 -8.10
C VAL A 82 8.96 0.08 -7.39
N ASP A 83 9.45 -0.90 -8.13
CA ASP A 83 10.10 -2.07 -7.53
C ASP A 83 11.35 -1.66 -6.74
N ARG A 84 12.07 -0.65 -7.23
CA ARG A 84 13.22 -0.09 -6.51
C ARG A 84 12.78 0.63 -5.24
N MET A 85 11.68 1.38 -5.31
CA MET A 85 11.14 2.12 -4.19
C MET A 85 10.78 1.21 -3.02
N VAL A 86 10.22 0.02 -3.30
CA VAL A 86 9.76 -0.90 -2.26
C VAL A 86 10.75 -2.02 -1.94
N ARG A 87 11.97 -1.94 -2.47
CA ARG A 87 12.98 -2.97 -2.23
C ARG A 87 13.23 -3.11 -0.72
N GLY A 88 13.25 -4.35 -0.25
CA GLY A 88 13.39 -4.64 1.17
C GLY A 88 12.11 -4.53 1.97
N GLY A 89 11.00 -4.23 1.32
CA GLY A 89 9.70 -4.17 1.97
C GLY A 89 9.10 -5.53 2.26
N VAL A 90 7.96 -5.52 2.95
CA VAL A 90 7.22 -6.73 3.32
C VAL A 90 5.98 -6.82 2.44
N THR A 91 5.90 -7.88 1.64
CA THR A 91 4.73 -8.11 0.79
C THR A 91 3.58 -8.64 1.62
N LEU A 92 2.45 -7.94 1.58
CA LEU A 92 1.23 -8.33 2.30
C LEU A 92 0.23 -9.01 1.38
N ARG A 93 0.30 -8.75 0.07
CA ARG A 93 -0.58 -9.32 -0.95
C ARG A 93 0.18 -9.39 -2.26
N GLY A 94 -0.02 -10.46 -3.00
CA GLY A 94 0.63 -10.66 -4.30
C GLY A 94 1.95 -11.32 -4.20
#